data_66ad96cc07972f55305e05f57068c109
#
_entry.id   66ad96cc07972f55305e05f57068c109
#
_cell.length_a   1.000
_cell.length_b   1.000
_cell.length_c   1.000
_cell.angle_alpha   90.00
_cell.angle_beta   90.00
_cell.angle_gamma   90.00
#
_symmetry.space_group_name_H-M   'P 1'
#
loop_
_entity.id
_entity.type
_entity.pdbx_description
1 polymer ?
#
loop_
_entity_poly.entity_id
_entity_poly.type
_entity_poly.pdbx_seq_one_letter_code
_entity_poly.pdbx_strand_id
1 'polypeptide(L)'
;MRLLAEGKAPYLTVDPDGFRAYVREHKQRALVPKLVTAREAVARFVADGDYFAYDCNYFQRGPSTLIREVIRQGKKDLWLCGKFTYVDIGLLAGAGCASKADCGFFWPGAAVDNRVKDGRLEVYEYSNVVMTLRLQAGAMGLPFLPVRSFGGTDGFEYSGCKLVEDPYTGKPITLVPALNPDVSIIHVQQADAYGNARVFGTGISHQECAMASKKVIVSAEEIVDTEEIRRDPGRTSIPYYAVDAVVHAPFGAWPGNCGGYYGSDTPAVIETFGAIAADRVGPYVEKYVTPFADDGEMFEKLIGQERLSKLRENETIKDGYRA
;
A
#
# COMPACT_ATOMS: atom_id res chain seq x y z
N MET A 1 23.96 -13.58 19.79
CA MET A 1 23.30 -14.45 18.79
C MET A 1 24.33 -14.77 17.71
N ARG A 2 24.57 -16.04 17.43
CA ARG A 2 25.48 -16.46 16.37
C ARG A 2 24.75 -16.45 15.03
N LEU A 3 25.31 -15.81 14.01
CA LEU A 3 24.77 -15.83 12.65
C LEU A 3 24.97 -17.23 12.05
N LEU A 4 23.90 -17.79 11.51
CA LEU A 4 23.90 -19.12 10.87
C LEU A 4 23.82 -19.02 9.35
N ALA A 5 23.00 -18.10 8.83
CA ALA A 5 22.86 -17.81 7.41
C ALA A 5 22.34 -16.39 7.19
N GLU A 6 22.51 -15.88 5.97
CA GLU A 6 22.02 -14.56 5.56
C GLU A 6 21.45 -14.66 4.15
N GLY A 7 20.28 -14.05 3.92
CA GLY A 7 19.71 -13.85 2.60
C GLY A 7 20.53 -12.85 1.79
N LYS A 8 20.40 -12.88 0.46
CA LYS A 8 21.27 -12.15 -0.48
C LYS A 8 20.65 -10.87 -1.02
N ALA A 9 19.34 -10.65 -0.78
CA ALA A 9 18.66 -9.46 -1.28
C ALA A 9 19.05 -8.20 -0.51
N PRO A 10 19.15 -7.06 -1.20
CA PRO A 10 19.28 -5.77 -0.54
C PRO A 10 18.00 -5.46 0.25
N TYR A 11 18.12 -4.61 1.25
CA TYR A 11 16.99 -4.08 2.02
C TYR A 11 17.29 -2.63 2.43
N LEU A 12 16.23 -1.86 2.72
CA LEU A 12 16.43 -0.51 3.25
C LEU A 12 17.29 -0.56 4.51
N THR A 13 18.17 0.43 4.63
CA THR A 13 18.97 0.60 5.84
C THR A 13 18.06 0.67 7.07
N VAL A 14 18.28 -0.23 8.01
CA VAL A 14 17.54 -0.27 9.26
C VAL A 14 18.15 0.77 10.20
N ASP A 15 17.39 1.85 10.44
CA ASP A 15 17.80 2.94 11.33
C ASP A 15 16.60 3.44 12.18
N PRO A 16 16.27 2.74 13.27
CA PRO A 16 15.15 3.11 14.14
C PRO A 16 15.32 4.49 14.80
N ASP A 17 16.54 4.88 15.12
CA ASP A 17 16.81 6.18 15.76
C ASP A 17 16.70 7.32 14.76
N GLY A 18 17.21 7.16 13.54
CA GLY A 18 17.03 8.10 12.45
C GLY A 18 15.56 8.24 12.05
N PHE A 19 14.80 7.14 11.99
CA PHE A 19 13.35 7.21 11.75
C PHE A 19 12.62 7.98 12.86
N ARG A 20 12.95 7.72 14.13
CA ARG A 20 12.39 8.45 15.28
C ARG A 20 12.72 9.94 15.22
N ALA A 21 13.97 10.29 14.88
CA ALA A 21 14.39 11.67 14.68
C ALA A 21 13.59 12.33 13.55
N TYR A 22 13.43 11.65 12.41
CA TYR A 22 12.61 12.14 11.29
C TYR A 22 11.17 12.44 11.72
N VAL A 23 10.51 11.50 12.42
CA VAL A 23 9.13 11.69 12.90
C VAL A 23 9.03 12.87 13.86
N ARG A 24 10.01 13.07 14.73
CA ARG A 24 10.04 14.19 15.67
C ARG A 24 10.23 15.53 14.99
N GLU A 25 11.07 15.60 13.95
CA GLU A 25 11.55 16.85 13.38
C GLU A 25 10.79 17.28 12.12
N HIS A 26 10.28 16.33 11.36
CA HIS A 26 9.71 16.59 10.03
C HIS A 26 8.23 16.24 9.88
N LYS A 27 7.69 15.32 10.71
CA LYS A 27 6.30 14.91 10.57
C LYS A 27 5.35 15.91 11.16
N GLN A 28 4.31 16.32 10.40
CA GLN A 28 3.28 17.22 10.88
C GLN A 28 2.35 16.49 11.86
N ARG A 29 2.63 16.66 13.17
CA ARG A 29 1.88 16.02 14.26
C ARG A 29 0.85 16.94 14.91
N ALA A 30 0.76 18.19 14.49
CA ALA A 30 -0.28 19.10 14.97
C ALA A 30 -1.65 18.74 14.39
N LEU A 31 -2.71 19.05 15.11
CA LEU A 31 -4.09 18.90 14.64
C LEU A 31 -4.42 20.05 13.69
N VAL A 32 -3.97 19.90 12.43
CA VAL A 32 -4.19 20.86 11.35
C VAL A 32 -4.88 20.17 10.17
N PRO A 33 -5.72 20.88 9.39
CA PRO A 33 -6.34 20.30 8.20
C PRO A 33 -5.30 19.80 7.18
N LYS A 34 -5.53 18.59 6.65
CA LYS A 34 -4.65 17.89 5.70
C LYS A 34 -5.37 17.47 4.42
N LEU A 35 -6.62 17.93 4.24
CA LEU A 35 -7.42 17.61 3.07
C LEU A 35 -6.85 18.32 1.83
N VAL A 36 -6.49 17.52 0.82
CA VAL A 36 -5.92 17.97 -0.45
C VAL A 36 -6.45 17.07 -1.58
N THR A 37 -6.20 17.45 -2.83
CA THR A 37 -6.48 16.59 -3.98
C THR A 37 -5.48 15.44 -4.10
N ALA A 38 -5.85 14.36 -4.82
CA ALA A 38 -4.92 13.25 -5.09
C ALA A 38 -3.67 13.75 -5.82
N ARG A 39 -3.84 14.68 -6.76
CA ARG A 39 -2.74 15.33 -7.50
C ARG A 39 -1.76 16.04 -6.58
N GLU A 40 -2.26 16.86 -5.67
CA GLU A 40 -1.42 17.59 -4.71
C GLU A 40 -0.72 16.64 -3.75
N ALA A 41 -1.44 15.61 -3.24
CA ALA A 41 -0.87 14.64 -2.32
C ALA A 41 0.30 13.89 -2.95
N VAL A 42 0.11 13.34 -4.17
CA VAL A 42 1.17 12.59 -4.87
C VAL A 42 2.32 13.53 -5.28
N ALA A 43 2.03 14.73 -5.77
CA ALA A 43 3.07 15.69 -6.15
C ALA A 43 3.97 16.10 -4.97
N ARG A 44 3.38 16.27 -3.77
CA ARG A 44 4.08 16.75 -2.57
C ARG A 44 4.83 15.64 -1.83
N PHE A 45 4.30 14.43 -1.81
CA PHE A 45 4.74 13.39 -0.87
C PHE A 45 5.36 12.15 -1.53
N VAL A 46 5.21 11.96 -2.85
CA VAL A 46 5.84 10.85 -3.58
C VAL A 46 6.94 11.40 -4.48
N ALA A 47 8.18 10.98 -4.21
CA ALA A 47 9.33 11.30 -5.04
C ALA A 47 9.78 10.08 -5.85
N ASP A 48 10.49 10.32 -6.95
CA ASP A 48 11.17 9.26 -7.68
C ASP A 48 12.20 8.59 -6.78
N GLY A 49 12.28 7.26 -6.85
CA GLY A 49 13.18 6.46 -6.02
C GLY A 49 12.68 6.18 -4.60
N ASP A 50 11.53 6.72 -4.17
CA ASP A 50 10.98 6.44 -2.84
C ASP A 50 10.72 4.93 -2.66
N TYR A 51 10.97 4.43 -1.45
CA TYR A 51 10.41 3.15 -1.02
C TYR A 51 8.92 3.35 -0.74
N PHE A 52 8.11 2.81 -1.63
CA PHE A 52 6.68 3.07 -1.75
C PHE A 52 5.85 1.90 -1.24
N ALA A 53 5.14 2.10 -0.14
CA ALA A 53 4.30 1.09 0.47
C ALA A 53 2.81 1.40 0.28
N TYR A 54 2.00 0.34 0.27
CA TYR A 54 0.55 0.45 0.28
C TYR A 54 -0.08 -0.69 1.06
N ASP A 55 -1.27 -0.44 1.62
CA ASP A 55 -2.04 -1.44 2.32
C ASP A 55 -3.18 -1.97 1.46
N CYS A 56 -3.51 -3.23 1.66
CA CYS A 56 -4.49 -3.98 0.87
C CYS A 56 -4.06 -4.19 -0.59
N ASN A 57 -4.97 -4.69 -1.37
CA ASN A 57 -4.74 -5.04 -2.76
C ASN A 57 -5.86 -4.47 -3.63
N TYR A 58 -5.64 -4.56 -4.93
CA TYR A 58 -6.54 -4.08 -5.97
C TYR A 58 -7.99 -4.59 -5.89
N PHE A 59 -8.24 -5.70 -5.18
CA PHE A 59 -9.59 -6.25 -5.05
C PHE A 59 -10.32 -5.80 -3.80
N GLN A 60 -9.59 -5.47 -2.75
CA GLN A 60 -10.14 -5.13 -1.46
C GLN A 60 -9.52 -3.85 -0.94
N ARG A 61 -10.28 -2.78 -0.94
CA ARG A 61 -9.87 -1.51 -0.34
C ARG A 61 -8.47 -1.06 -0.78
N GLY A 62 -8.05 -1.40 -2.01
CA GLY A 62 -6.77 -0.96 -2.56
C GLY A 62 -6.77 0.56 -2.82
N PRO A 63 -5.65 1.26 -2.66
CA PRO A 63 -5.55 2.70 -2.90
C PRO A 63 -5.46 3.02 -4.40
N SER A 64 -6.40 2.50 -5.20
CA SER A 64 -6.33 2.48 -6.66
C SER A 64 -6.34 3.89 -7.28
N THR A 65 -7.07 4.84 -6.70
CA THR A 65 -7.04 6.25 -7.12
C THR A 65 -5.63 6.84 -6.98
N LEU A 66 -4.94 6.57 -5.86
CA LEU A 66 -3.58 7.07 -5.65
C LEU A 66 -2.56 6.34 -6.55
N ILE A 67 -2.75 5.05 -6.81
CA ILE A 67 -1.93 4.30 -7.78
C ILE A 67 -2.07 4.90 -9.18
N ARG A 68 -3.30 5.17 -9.65
CA ARG A 68 -3.53 5.83 -10.94
C ARG A 68 -2.92 7.22 -10.98
N GLU A 69 -2.96 7.97 -9.87
CA GLU A 69 -2.34 9.29 -9.81
C GLU A 69 -0.80 9.24 -9.85
N VAL A 70 -0.18 8.25 -9.20
CA VAL A 70 1.27 7.98 -9.32
C VAL A 70 1.66 7.72 -10.79
N ILE A 71 0.85 6.91 -11.50
CA ILE A 71 1.05 6.64 -12.93
C ILE A 71 0.82 7.91 -13.76
N ARG A 72 -0.23 8.68 -13.49
CA ARG A 72 -0.57 9.93 -14.22
C ARG A 72 0.53 10.97 -14.11
N GLN A 73 1.20 11.07 -12.96
CA GLN A 73 2.34 11.96 -12.74
C GLN A 73 3.67 11.39 -13.25
N GLY A 74 3.68 10.15 -13.74
CA GLY A 74 4.88 9.53 -14.29
C GLY A 74 6.00 9.35 -13.28
N LYS A 75 5.68 9.05 -12.02
CA LYS A 75 6.68 8.76 -10.99
C LYS A 75 7.51 7.55 -11.40
N LYS A 76 8.80 7.54 -11.04
CA LYS A 76 9.79 6.57 -11.52
C LYS A 76 10.62 5.98 -10.40
N ASP A 77 11.25 4.86 -10.73
CA ASP A 77 12.27 4.20 -9.89
C ASP A 77 11.79 3.82 -8.49
N LEU A 78 10.47 3.69 -8.28
CA LEU A 78 9.91 3.32 -7.00
C LEU A 78 10.36 1.91 -6.59
N TRP A 79 10.67 1.74 -5.31
CA TRP A 79 10.87 0.44 -4.68
C TRP A 79 9.57 0.03 -3.97
N LEU A 80 8.83 -0.90 -4.54
CA LEU A 80 7.50 -1.26 -4.06
C LEU A 80 7.55 -2.19 -2.85
N CYS A 81 6.71 -1.92 -1.86
CA CYS A 81 6.41 -2.84 -0.76
C CYS A 81 5.05 -3.50 -1.00
N GLY A 82 5.06 -4.73 -1.47
CA GLY A 82 3.86 -5.44 -1.86
C GLY A 82 3.49 -6.61 -0.94
N LYS A 83 2.37 -6.50 -0.23
CA LYS A 83 1.72 -7.59 0.48
C LYS A 83 0.41 -7.90 -0.21
N PHE A 84 0.15 -9.15 -0.62
CA PHE A 84 -1.06 -9.51 -1.35
C PHE A 84 -1.33 -8.62 -2.57
N THR A 85 -0.32 -8.31 -3.34
CA THR A 85 -0.35 -7.21 -4.30
C THR A 85 -1.01 -7.54 -5.63
N TYR A 86 -1.46 -8.73 -5.82
CA TYR A 86 -2.09 -9.21 -7.07
C TYR A 86 -1.65 -8.48 -8.34
N VAL A 87 -2.30 -7.34 -8.65
CA VAL A 87 -2.10 -6.59 -9.90
C VAL A 87 -1.36 -5.26 -9.71
N ASP A 88 -1.23 -4.76 -8.50
CA ASP A 88 -0.68 -3.42 -8.23
C ASP A 88 0.76 -3.29 -8.70
N ILE A 89 1.61 -4.30 -8.40
CA ILE A 89 2.99 -4.37 -8.92
C ILE A 89 2.98 -4.41 -10.44
N GLY A 90 2.09 -5.21 -11.04
CA GLY A 90 1.99 -5.33 -12.49
C GLY A 90 1.61 -4.02 -13.18
N LEU A 91 0.70 -3.24 -12.58
CA LEU A 91 0.32 -1.91 -13.09
C LEU A 91 1.47 -0.92 -12.97
N LEU A 92 2.06 -0.78 -11.78
CA LEU A 92 3.14 0.18 -11.53
C LEU A 92 4.40 -0.15 -12.34
N ALA A 93 4.79 -1.43 -12.37
CA ALA A 93 5.92 -1.89 -13.19
C ALA A 93 5.61 -1.73 -14.68
N GLY A 94 4.41 -2.16 -15.12
CA GLY A 94 3.96 -2.05 -16.51
C GLY A 94 3.89 -0.63 -17.02
N ALA A 95 3.55 0.32 -16.17
CA ALA A 95 3.55 1.76 -16.46
C ALA A 95 4.95 2.41 -16.36
N GLY A 96 5.99 1.65 -15.98
CA GLY A 96 7.37 2.17 -15.85
C GLY A 96 7.61 2.98 -14.58
N CYS A 97 6.78 2.80 -13.54
CA CYS A 97 6.91 3.53 -12.30
C CYS A 97 7.86 2.87 -11.28
N ALA A 98 8.13 1.57 -11.41
CA ALA A 98 8.89 0.81 -10.44
C ALA A 98 10.16 0.19 -11.02
N SER A 99 11.23 0.18 -10.24
CA SER A 99 12.50 -0.50 -10.55
C SER A 99 12.78 -1.67 -9.61
N LYS A 100 12.16 -1.71 -8.43
CA LYS A 100 12.33 -2.77 -7.42
C LYS A 100 11.00 -3.12 -6.75
N ALA A 101 10.87 -4.35 -6.30
CA ALA A 101 9.72 -4.78 -5.53
C ALA A 101 10.13 -5.82 -4.46
N ASP A 102 9.82 -5.51 -3.19
CA ASP A 102 9.75 -6.51 -2.13
C ASP A 102 8.32 -7.06 -2.11
N CYS A 103 8.15 -8.35 -2.30
CA CYS A 103 6.80 -8.92 -2.38
C CYS A 103 6.63 -10.17 -1.52
N GLY A 104 5.45 -10.29 -0.90
CA GLY A 104 5.01 -11.50 -0.24
C GLY A 104 4.21 -12.40 -1.16
N PHE A 105 3.51 -11.80 -2.11
CA PHE A 105 2.77 -12.45 -3.18
C PHE A 105 2.41 -11.42 -4.25
N PHE A 106 2.51 -11.79 -5.49
CA PHE A 106 1.98 -11.01 -6.62
C PHE A 106 1.44 -11.95 -7.71
N TRP A 107 0.54 -11.42 -8.54
CA TRP A 107 0.04 -12.17 -9.67
C TRP A 107 1.07 -12.13 -10.81
N PRO A 108 1.55 -13.27 -11.27
CA PRO A 108 2.50 -13.30 -12.38
C PRO A 108 1.81 -12.87 -13.67
N GLY A 109 2.57 -12.22 -14.56
CA GLY A 109 2.10 -11.82 -15.87
C GLY A 109 3.22 -11.20 -16.69
N ALA A 110 3.06 -11.17 -18.01
CA ALA A 110 4.10 -10.70 -18.92
C ALA A 110 4.57 -9.27 -18.60
N ALA A 111 3.71 -8.43 -18.00
CA ALA A 111 4.10 -7.09 -17.57
C ALA A 111 5.21 -7.08 -16.52
N VAL A 112 5.21 -8.05 -15.59
CA VAL A 112 6.28 -8.23 -14.60
C VAL A 112 7.42 -9.04 -15.18
N ASP A 113 7.10 -10.21 -15.77
CA ASP A 113 8.10 -11.16 -16.25
C ASP A 113 9.06 -10.56 -17.27
N ASN A 114 8.55 -9.77 -18.22
CA ASN A 114 9.37 -9.12 -19.24
C ASN A 114 10.33 -8.11 -18.60
N ARG A 115 9.86 -7.34 -17.60
CA ARG A 115 10.70 -6.32 -16.92
C ARG A 115 11.77 -6.95 -16.05
N VAL A 116 11.48 -8.09 -15.43
CA VAL A 116 12.49 -8.87 -14.70
C VAL A 116 13.53 -9.43 -15.66
N LYS A 117 13.12 -10.04 -16.77
CA LYS A 117 14.03 -10.57 -17.80
C LYS A 117 14.92 -9.51 -18.42
N ASP A 118 14.38 -8.32 -18.63
CA ASP A 118 15.09 -7.18 -19.22
C ASP A 118 15.93 -6.40 -18.20
N GLY A 119 15.92 -6.80 -16.92
CA GLY A 119 16.64 -6.09 -15.84
C GLY A 119 16.06 -4.73 -15.46
N ARG A 120 14.82 -4.44 -15.86
CA ARG A 120 14.12 -3.18 -15.54
C ARG A 120 13.36 -3.24 -14.22
N LEU A 121 13.15 -4.44 -13.67
CA LEU A 121 12.53 -4.67 -12.37
C LEU A 121 13.31 -5.75 -11.63
N GLU A 122 13.77 -5.43 -10.43
CA GLU A 122 14.31 -6.40 -9.49
C GLU A 122 13.21 -6.82 -8.50
N VAL A 123 13.02 -8.13 -8.31
CA VAL A 123 12.02 -8.67 -7.38
C VAL A 123 12.72 -9.42 -6.26
N TYR A 124 12.40 -9.08 -5.02
CA TYR A 124 12.90 -9.72 -3.82
C TYR A 124 11.75 -10.42 -3.10
N GLU A 125 11.98 -11.66 -2.70
CA GLU A 125 10.93 -12.50 -2.15
C GLU A 125 10.91 -12.47 -0.63
N TYR A 126 9.70 -12.28 -0.10
CA TYR A 126 9.36 -12.43 1.30
C TYR A 126 8.03 -13.19 1.38
N SER A 127 7.61 -13.61 2.55
CA SER A 127 6.21 -14.03 2.71
C SER A 127 5.33 -12.84 3.10
N ASN A 128 4.01 -12.94 2.88
CA ASN A 128 3.07 -11.91 3.32
C ASN A 128 3.21 -11.59 4.81
N VAL A 129 3.39 -12.63 5.64
CA VAL A 129 3.62 -12.48 7.09
C VAL A 129 4.93 -11.76 7.35
N VAL A 130 6.02 -12.13 6.67
CA VAL A 130 7.32 -11.48 6.84
C VAL A 130 7.25 -10.00 6.45
N MET A 131 6.58 -9.64 5.37
CA MET A 131 6.39 -8.24 4.98
C MET A 131 5.61 -7.45 6.03
N THR A 132 4.56 -8.04 6.61
CA THR A 132 3.81 -7.43 7.72
C THR A 132 4.68 -7.22 8.96
N LEU A 133 5.47 -8.24 9.33
CA LEU A 133 6.37 -8.15 10.49
C LEU A 133 7.51 -7.13 10.30
N ARG A 134 8.00 -6.95 9.08
CA ARG A 134 8.96 -5.88 8.75
C ARG A 134 8.38 -4.49 9.04
N LEU A 135 7.15 -4.23 8.58
CA LEU A 135 6.44 -2.98 8.88
C LEU A 135 6.13 -2.84 10.38
N GLN A 136 5.73 -3.91 11.04
CA GLN A 136 5.49 -3.91 12.49
C GLN A 136 6.77 -3.56 13.27
N ALA A 137 7.91 -4.14 12.90
CA ALA A 137 9.20 -3.79 13.50
C ALA A 137 9.50 -2.30 13.33
N GLY A 138 9.33 -1.76 12.13
CA GLY A 138 9.50 -0.34 11.82
C GLY A 138 8.58 0.56 12.64
N ALA A 139 7.29 0.20 12.75
CA ALA A 139 6.30 0.92 13.53
C ALA A 139 6.61 0.93 15.04
N MET A 140 7.18 -0.16 15.56
CA MET A 140 7.60 -0.28 16.96
C MET A 140 8.96 0.38 17.27
N GLY A 141 9.69 0.84 16.24
CA GLY A 141 11.05 1.36 16.41
C GLY A 141 12.07 0.29 16.78
N LEU A 142 11.83 -0.96 16.35
CA LEU A 142 12.74 -2.08 16.53
C LEU A 142 13.60 -2.27 15.28
N PRO A 143 14.84 -2.75 15.39
CA PRO A 143 15.68 -3.04 14.22
C PRO A 143 15.25 -4.29 13.45
N PHE A 144 14.57 -5.22 14.10
CA PHE A 144 14.07 -6.48 13.53
C PHE A 144 12.99 -7.10 14.41
N LEU A 145 12.26 -8.06 13.86
CA LEU A 145 11.45 -9.00 14.64
C LEU A 145 11.90 -10.45 14.37
N PRO A 146 11.89 -11.34 15.39
CA PRO A 146 12.16 -12.75 15.20
C PRO A 146 10.92 -13.48 14.69
N VAL A 147 11.12 -14.46 13.80
CA VAL A 147 10.07 -15.33 13.28
C VAL A 147 10.55 -16.78 13.16
N ARG A 148 9.70 -17.76 13.52
CA ARG A 148 10.07 -19.18 13.48
C ARG A 148 9.97 -19.80 12.09
N SER A 149 9.28 -19.15 11.18
CA SER A 149 9.13 -19.56 9.78
C SER A 149 10.14 -18.86 8.88
N PHE A 150 10.07 -19.15 7.59
CA PHE A 150 10.81 -18.53 6.50
C PHE A 150 12.27 -19.00 6.37
N GLY A 151 13.04 -19.11 7.43
CA GLY A 151 14.38 -19.72 7.37
C GLY A 151 14.30 -21.16 6.84
N GLY A 152 15.17 -21.51 5.88
CA GLY A 152 15.19 -22.81 5.22
C GLY A 152 14.20 -22.96 4.05
N THR A 153 13.53 -21.89 3.63
CA THR A 153 12.77 -21.85 2.38
C THR A 153 13.60 -21.24 1.26
N ASP A 154 13.23 -21.50 0.01
CA ASP A 154 13.91 -20.89 -1.14
C ASP A 154 13.82 -19.37 -1.10
N GLY A 155 12.67 -18.79 -0.72
CA GLY A 155 12.49 -17.34 -0.58
C GLY A 155 13.43 -16.69 0.43
N PHE A 156 13.97 -17.43 1.41
CA PHE A 156 14.94 -16.89 2.36
C PHE A 156 16.20 -16.37 1.65
N GLU A 157 16.71 -17.09 0.64
CA GLU A 157 17.90 -16.68 -0.11
C GLU A 157 17.69 -15.38 -0.91
N TYR A 158 16.46 -15.13 -1.36
CA TYR A 158 16.05 -13.96 -2.14
C TYR A 158 15.52 -12.81 -1.25
N SER A 159 15.78 -12.89 0.05
CA SER A 159 15.38 -11.88 1.04
C SER A 159 16.59 -11.23 1.72
N GLY A 160 16.34 -10.16 2.51
CA GLY A 160 17.34 -9.56 3.40
C GLY A 160 17.29 -10.12 4.84
N CYS A 161 16.68 -11.28 5.05
CA CYS A 161 16.55 -11.89 6.38
C CYS A 161 17.85 -12.54 6.83
N LYS A 162 18.01 -12.70 8.15
CA LYS A 162 19.14 -13.39 8.79
C LYS A 162 18.64 -14.56 9.62
N LEU A 163 19.33 -15.69 9.57
CA LEU A 163 19.10 -16.82 10.45
C LEU A 163 20.14 -16.80 11.56
N VAL A 164 19.71 -16.85 12.81
CA VAL A 164 20.58 -16.81 13.97
C VAL A 164 20.23 -17.91 14.96
N GLU A 165 21.14 -18.19 15.90
CA GLU A 165 20.86 -19.02 17.06
C GLU A 165 20.08 -18.22 18.11
N ASP A 166 18.87 -18.69 18.44
CA ASP A 166 18.03 -18.10 19.49
C ASP A 166 18.72 -18.26 20.86
N PRO A 167 18.94 -17.17 21.60
CA PRO A 167 19.67 -17.21 22.88
C PRO A 167 18.92 -17.95 24.01
N TYR A 168 17.62 -18.15 23.90
CA TYR A 168 16.80 -18.82 24.91
C TYR A 168 16.67 -20.32 24.67
N THR A 169 16.60 -20.74 23.40
CA THR A 169 16.33 -22.15 23.05
C THR A 169 17.49 -22.84 22.37
N GLY A 170 18.51 -22.10 21.92
CA GLY A 170 19.61 -22.62 21.10
C GLY A 170 19.21 -23.08 19.70
N LYS A 171 17.96 -22.87 19.29
CA LYS A 171 17.45 -23.29 17.98
C LYS A 171 17.60 -22.17 16.94
N PRO A 172 17.65 -22.52 15.63
CA PRO A 172 17.60 -21.47 14.57
C PRO A 172 16.32 -20.65 14.63
N ILE A 173 16.45 -19.33 14.49
CA ILE A 173 15.33 -18.39 14.36
C ILE A 173 15.67 -17.34 13.30
N THR A 174 14.69 -16.98 12.48
CA THR A 174 14.85 -15.95 11.44
C THR A 174 14.62 -14.56 12.01
N LEU A 175 15.53 -13.64 11.74
CA LEU A 175 15.36 -12.21 12.01
C LEU A 175 14.91 -11.51 10.72
N VAL A 176 13.78 -10.83 10.78
CA VAL A 176 13.28 -10.05 9.65
C VAL A 176 13.62 -8.59 9.87
N PRO A 177 14.32 -7.92 8.93
CA PRO A 177 14.76 -6.52 9.11
C PRO A 177 13.56 -5.58 9.13
N ALA A 178 13.59 -4.58 10.00
CA ALA A 178 12.57 -3.54 10.03
C ALA A 178 12.46 -2.81 8.70
N LEU A 179 11.28 -2.30 8.41
CA LEU A 179 10.98 -1.53 7.21
C LEU A 179 10.34 -0.20 7.60
N ASN A 180 11.01 0.89 7.22
CA ASN A 180 10.49 2.25 7.34
C ASN A 180 10.36 2.86 5.94
N PRO A 181 9.21 2.68 5.25
CA PRO A 181 8.99 3.24 3.93
C PRO A 181 9.12 4.77 3.89
N ASP A 182 9.57 5.31 2.75
CA ASP A 182 9.60 6.76 2.55
C ASP A 182 8.19 7.32 2.44
N VAL A 183 7.29 6.60 1.77
CA VAL A 183 5.89 6.97 1.68
C VAL A 183 4.99 5.74 1.67
N SER A 184 3.83 5.85 2.30
CA SER A 184 2.74 4.89 2.15
C SER A 184 1.44 5.54 1.72
N ILE A 185 0.69 4.82 0.90
CA ILE A 185 -0.66 5.18 0.47
C ILE A 185 -1.66 4.16 1.02
N ILE A 186 -2.73 4.63 1.65
CA ILE A 186 -3.72 3.78 2.31
C ILE A 186 -5.12 4.28 1.97
N HIS A 187 -5.96 3.40 1.41
CA HIS A 187 -7.37 3.71 1.23
C HIS A 187 -8.18 3.26 2.44
N VAL A 188 -9.12 4.08 2.89
CA VAL A 188 -9.95 3.82 4.08
C VAL A 188 -11.41 4.12 3.80
N GLN A 189 -12.30 3.60 4.63
CA GLN A 189 -13.72 3.90 4.52
C GLN A 189 -14.04 5.33 4.94
N GLN A 190 -13.53 5.78 6.08
CA GLN A 190 -13.78 7.13 6.59
C GLN A 190 -12.51 7.80 7.06
N ALA A 191 -12.40 9.10 6.84
CA ALA A 191 -11.39 9.95 7.48
C ALA A 191 -11.99 11.30 7.83
N ASP A 192 -11.43 11.98 8.83
CA ASP A 192 -11.70 13.41 9.03
C ASP A 192 -10.67 14.29 8.30
N ALA A 193 -10.92 15.57 8.22
CA ALA A 193 -10.03 16.52 7.56
C ALA A 193 -8.63 16.63 8.19
N TYR A 194 -8.45 16.13 9.41
CA TYR A 194 -7.18 16.17 10.15
C TYR A 194 -6.36 14.89 9.96
N GLY A 195 -6.95 13.80 9.44
CA GLY A 195 -6.28 12.55 9.16
C GLY A 195 -6.54 11.43 10.17
N ASN A 196 -7.51 11.57 11.07
CA ASN A 196 -8.02 10.41 11.77
C ASN A 196 -8.80 9.54 10.79
N ALA A 197 -8.45 8.25 10.71
CA ALA A 197 -9.04 7.36 9.73
C ALA A 197 -9.56 6.06 10.34
N ARG A 198 -10.66 5.56 9.75
CA ARG A 198 -11.34 4.33 10.16
C ARG A 198 -11.31 3.31 9.04
N VAL A 199 -10.90 2.10 9.38
CA VAL A 199 -10.99 0.93 8.52
C VAL A 199 -12.02 -0.02 9.09
N PHE A 200 -13.00 -0.40 8.28
CA PHE A 200 -14.05 -1.33 8.65
C PHE A 200 -13.79 -2.70 8.00
N GLY A 201 -13.96 -3.76 8.78
CA GLY A 201 -13.76 -5.12 8.30
C GLY A 201 -12.29 -5.51 8.18
N THR A 202 -11.93 -6.16 7.08
CA THR A 202 -10.59 -6.72 6.90
C THR A 202 -9.54 -5.62 6.72
N GLY A 203 -8.58 -5.60 7.64
CA GLY A 203 -7.34 -4.83 7.53
C GLY A 203 -6.15 -5.78 7.46
N ILE A 204 -5.17 -5.50 6.60
CA ILE A 204 -3.99 -6.36 6.48
C ILE A 204 -2.87 -5.85 7.38
N SER A 205 -2.49 -4.59 7.24
CA SER A 205 -1.49 -3.94 8.10
C SER A 205 -1.49 -2.41 7.90
N HIS A 206 -2.68 -1.83 7.79
CA HIS A 206 -2.83 -0.39 7.58
C HIS A 206 -2.24 0.44 8.74
N GLN A 207 -2.34 -0.05 9.97
CA GLN A 207 -1.77 0.61 11.14
C GLN A 207 -0.24 0.57 11.10
N GLU A 208 0.34 -0.61 10.89
CA GLU A 208 1.79 -0.80 10.81
C GLU A 208 2.36 -0.03 9.63
N CYS A 209 1.68 -0.05 8.48
CA CYS A 209 2.08 0.70 7.29
C CYS A 209 2.11 2.21 7.56
N ALA A 210 1.06 2.74 8.21
CA ALA A 210 1.00 4.17 8.58
C ALA A 210 2.06 4.55 9.60
N MET A 211 2.24 3.73 10.65
CA MET A 211 3.16 4.03 11.75
C MET A 211 4.63 3.81 11.41
N ALA A 212 4.92 2.94 10.43
CA ALA A 212 6.28 2.67 9.97
C ALA A 212 6.78 3.69 8.94
N SER A 213 5.90 4.45 8.28
CA SER A 213 6.26 5.27 7.11
C SER A 213 6.60 6.70 7.49
N LYS A 214 7.58 7.27 6.79
CA LYS A 214 7.97 8.69 6.95
C LYS A 214 6.84 9.62 6.53
N LYS A 215 6.17 9.33 5.40
CA LYS A 215 5.04 10.10 4.86
C LYS A 215 3.85 9.16 4.65
N VAL A 216 2.64 9.62 4.91
CA VAL A 216 1.40 8.83 4.80
C VAL A 216 0.32 9.63 4.10
N ILE A 217 -0.16 9.11 2.98
CA ILE A 217 -1.32 9.65 2.26
C ILE A 217 -2.50 8.70 2.50
N VAL A 218 -3.57 9.22 3.07
CA VAL A 218 -4.84 8.50 3.24
C VAL A 218 -5.82 8.98 2.19
N SER A 219 -6.37 8.07 1.38
CA SER A 219 -7.56 8.32 0.57
C SER A 219 -8.77 7.70 1.24
N ALA A 220 -9.90 8.40 1.27
CA ALA A 220 -11.10 7.97 1.98
C ALA A 220 -12.34 8.03 1.09
N GLU A 221 -13.22 7.04 1.24
CA GLU A 221 -14.53 7.05 0.60
C GLU A 221 -15.41 8.21 1.09
N GLU A 222 -15.28 8.52 2.37
CA GLU A 222 -16.10 9.53 3.03
C GLU A 222 -15.24 10.40 3.96
N ILE A 223 -15.42 11.71 3.86
CA ILE A 223 -14.86 12.66 4.83
C ILE A 223 -15.94 12.96 5.85
N VAL A 224 -15.70 12.54 7.10
CA VAL A 224 -16.64 12.72 8.22
C VAL A 224 -16.24 13.91 9.10
N ASP A 225 -17.20 14.42 9.86
CA ASP A 225 -16.92 15.43 10.87
C ASP A 225 -16.04 14.85 12.00
N THR A 226 -15.09 15.64 12.49
CA THR A 226 -14.20 15.24 13.59
C THR A 226 -14.98 14.91 14.87
N GLU A 227 -16.12 15.53 15.11
CA GLU A 227 -16.97 15.20 16.26
C GLU A 227 -17.57 13.79 16.14
N GLU A 228 -17.79 13.28 14.93
CA GLU A 228 -18.16 11.87 14.72
C GLU A 228 -17.03 10.93 15.14
N ILE A 229 -15.79 11.27 14.80
CA ILE A 229 -14.61 10.52 15.27
C ILE A 229 -14.52 10.55 16.81
N ARG A 230 -14.73 11.71 17.42
CA ARG A 230 -14.63 11.90 18.88
C ARG A 230 -15.72 11.16 19.68
N ARG A 231 -16.89 10.92 19.10
CA ARG A 231 -17.98 10.15 19.74
C ARG A 231 -17.61 8.68 19.93
N ASP A 232 -16.76 8.14 19.04
CA ASP A 232 -16.29 6.76 19.11
C ASP A 232 -14.82 6.67 18.72
N PRO A 233 -13.90 7.13 19.59
CA PRO A 233 -12.47 7.20 19.30
C PRO A 233 -11.82 5.81 19.18
N GLY A 234 -12.41 4.79 19.78
CA GLY A 234 -11.92 3.41 19.73
C GLY A 234 -11.95 2.79 18.32
N ARG A 235 -12.76 3.33 17.41
CA ARG A 235 -12.82 2.92 16.01
C ARG A 235 -11.74 3.58 15.12
N THR A 236 -10.95 4.51 15.64
CA THR A 236 -9.86 5.14 14.88
C THR A 236 -8.72 4.16 14.68
N SER A 237 -8.54 3.73 13.45
CA SER A 237 -7.49 2.78 13.07
C SER A 237 -6.15 3.47 12.81
N ILE A 238 -6.18 4.65 12.21
CA ILE A 238 -4.99 5.46 11.92
C ILE A 238 -5.19 6.83 12.55
N PRO A 239 -4.33 7.24 13.49
CA PRO A 239 -4.47 8.54 14.13
C PRO A 239 -3.90 9.68 13.27
N TYR A 240 -4.45 10.88 13.41
CA TYR A 240 -4.10 12.07 12.63
C TYR A 240 -2.60 12.39 12.62
N TYR A 241 -1.89 12.14 13.70
CA TYR A 241 -0.45 12.44 13.79
C TYR A 241 0.43 11.52 12.94
N ALA A 242 -0.10 10.40 12.46
CA ALA A 242 0.56 9.51 11.52
C ALA A 242 0.37 9.93 10.05
N VAL A 243 -0.63 10.76 9.73
CA VAL A 243 -1.06 11.10 8.37
C VAL A 243 -0.51 12.47 7.93
N ASP A 244 -0.05 12.58 6.70
CA ASP A 244 0.49 13.81 6.12
C ASP A 244 -0.47 14.46 5.11
N ALA A 245 -1.31 13.65 4.45
CA ALA A 245 -2.36 14.12 3.54
C ALA A 245 -3.61 13.25 3.62
N VAL A 246 -4.77 13.87 3.48
CA VAL A 246 -6.08 13.23 3.32
C VAL A 246 -6.64 13.58 1.96
N VAL A 247 -7.15 12.59 1.23
CA VAL A 247 -7.76 12.75 -0.09
C VAL A 247 -9.19 12.21 -0.05
N HIS A 248 -10.18 13.02 -0.39
CA HIS A 248 -11.53 12.53 -0.62
C HIS A 248 -11.58 11.80 -1.95
N ALA A 249 -11.81 10.51 -1.93
CA ALA A 249 -11.76 9.63 -3.09
C ALA A 249 -12.91 8.61 -3.10
N PRO A 250 -14.16 9.05 -3.37
CA PRO A 250 -15.27 8.13 -3.55
C PRO A 250 -14.97 7.13 -4.68
N PHE A 251 -15.26 5.87 -4.47
CA PHE A 251 -14.83 4.75 -5.33
C PHE A 251 -13.31 4.62 -5.46
N GLY A 252 -12.56 5.08 -4.47
CA GLY A 252 -11.10 5.13 -4.52
C GLY A 252 -10.41 3.78 -4.61
N ALA A 253 -11.11 2.68 -4.26
CA ALA A 253 -10.63 1.32 -4.46
C ALA A 253 -11.08 0.68 -5.79
N TRP A 254 -11.92 1.37 -6.61
CA TRP A 254 -12.35 0.84 -7.92
C TRP A 254 -11.13 0.43 -8.77
N PRO A 255 -11.18 -0.71 -9.47
CA PRO A 255 -12.30 -1.60 -9.74
C PRO A 255 -12.54 -2.68 -8.66
N GLY A 256 -11.73 -2.74 -7.60
CA GLY A 256 -11.98 -3.57 -6.44
C GLY A 256 -13.17 -3.09 -5.62
N ASN A 257 -13.44 -3.76 -4.50
CA ASN A 257 -14.49 -3.37 -3.58
C ASN A 257 -13.98 -2.46 -2.44
N CYS A 258 -14.89 -1.75 -1.82
CA CYS A 258 -14.70 -1.16 -0.49
C CYS A 258 -15.87 -1.59 0.40
N GLY A 259 -15.63 -2.51 1.32
CA GLY A 259 -16.66 -3.10 2.15
C GLY A 259 -17.48 -2.05 2.90
N GLY A 260 -18.80 -2.17 2.83
CA GLY A 260 -19.77 -1.22 3.34
C GLY A 260 -20.11 -0.05 2.40
N TYR A 261 -19.42 0.08 1.25
CA TYR A 261 -19.64 1.15 0.27
C TYR A 261 -20.02 0.62 -1.11
N TYR A 262 -19.29 -0.34 -1.67
CA TYR A 262 -19.56 -0.91 -2.99
C TYR A 262 -18.84 -2.24 -3.24
N GLY A 263 -19.43 -3.05 -4.10
CA GLY A 263 -18.84 -4.30 -4.59
C GLY A 263 -17.83 -4.08 -5.74
N SER A 264 -17.13 -5.15 -6.12
CA SER A 264 -16.14 -5.11 -7.21
C SER A 264 -16.79 -4.95 -8.58
N ASP A 265 -16.13 -4.19 -9.44
CA ASP A 265 -16.42 -4.09 -10.87
C ASP A 265 -15.71 -5.25 -11.61
N THR A 266 -16.32 -6.44 -11.56
CA THR A 266 -15.72 -7.66 -12.10
C THR A 266 -15.23 -7.54 -13.54
N PRO A 267 -15.97 -6.95 -14.50
CA PRO A 267 -15.46 -6.75 -15.86
C PRO A 267 -14.18 -5.92 -15.92
N ALA A 268 -14.10 -4.82 -15.15
CA ALA A 268 -12.90 -3.98 -15.11
C ALA A 268 -11.72 -4.66 -14.40
N VAL A 269 -12.01 -5.47 -13.38
CA VAL A 269 -11.01 -6.32 -12.72
C VAL A 269 -10.41 -7.31 -13.72
N ILE A 270 -11.23 -8.05 -14.47
CA ILE A 270 -10.78 -9.01 -15.48
C ILE A 270 -9.96 -8.32 -16.59
N GLU A 271 -10.39 -7.15 -17.03
CA GLU A 271 -9.66 -6.33 -18.01
C GLU A 271 -8.26 -5.96 -17.51
N THR A 272 -8.16 -5.53 -16.25
CA THR A 272 -6.86 -5.19 -15.64
C THR A 272 -5.92 -6.40 -15.57
N PHE A 273 -6.42 -7.56 -15.15
CA PHE A 273 -5.62 -8.79 -15.18
C PHE A 273 -5.16 -9.13 -16.59
N GLY A 274 -6.06 -9.03 -17.57
CA GLY A 274 -5.74 -9.30 -18.98
C GLY A 274 -4.66 -8.35 -19.51
N ALA A 275 -4.69 -7.09 -19.11
CA ALA A 275 -3.70 -6.10 -19.49
C ALA A 275 -2.30 -6.45 -18.93
N ILE A 276 -2.22 -6.87 -17.67
CA ILE A 276 -0.97 -7.26 -17.03
C ILE A 276 -0.46 -8.60 -17.59
N ALA A 277 -1.35 -9.58 -17.71
CA ALA A 277 -1.01 -10.90 -18.25
C ALA A 277 -0.42 -10.83 -19.67
N ALA A 278 -0.89 -9.89 -20.49
CA ALA A 278 -0.47 -9.73 -21.89
C ALA A 278 0.56 -8.60 -22.12
N ASP A 279 1.11 -8.00 -21.04
CA ASP A 279 1.98 -6.80 -21.11
C ASP A 279 1.37 -5.63 -21.91
N ARG A 280 0.07 -5.41 -21.74
CA ARG A 280 -0.70 -4.33 -22.37
C ARG A 280 -1.13 -3.25 -21.36
N VAL A 281 -0.22 -2.91 -20.45
CA VAL A 281 -0.49 -1.85 -19.45
C VAL A 281 -0.56 -0.48 -20.12
N GLY A 282 0.20 -0.21 -21.18
CA GLY A 282 0.09 1.05 -21.94
C GLY A 282 -1.34 1.37 -22.38
N PRO A 283 -2.01 0.51 -23.15
CA PRO A 283 -3.43 0.68 -23.50
C PRO A 283 -4.39 0.83 -22.32
N TYR A 284 -4.12 0.15 -21.20
CA TYR A 284 -4.88 0.36 -19.96
C TYR A 284 -4.72 1.80 -19.43
N VAL A 285 -3.48 2.31 -19.39
CA VAL A 285 -3.17 3.68 -18.96
C VAL A 285 -3.83 4.70 -19.89
N GLU A 286 -3.77 4.50 -21.20
CA GLU A 286 -4.44 5.34 -22.20
C GLU A 286 -5.96 5.33 -22.10
N LYS A 287 -6.56 4.26 -21.56
CA LYS A 287 -8.00 4.17 -21.37
C LYS A 287 -8.48 4.78 -20.05
N TYR A 288 -7.77 4.51 -18.95
CA TYR A 288 -8.27 4.78 -17.60
C TYR A 288 -7.51 5.89 -16.85
N VAL A 289 -6.38 6.35 -17.35
CA VAL A 289 -5.52 7.27 -16.60
C VAL A 289 -5.27 8.57 -17.35
N THR A 290 -4.59 8.51 -18.49
CA THR A 290 -4.08 9.70 -19.18
C THR A 290 -5.14 10.62 -19.80
N PRO A 291 -6.33 10.15 -20.23
CA PRO A 291 -7.34 11.05 -20.81
C PRO A 291 -8.03 11.94 -19.79
N PHE A 292 -7.87 11.68 -18.49
CA PHE A 292 -8.60 12.33 -17.42
C PHE A 292 -7.69 13.12 -16.49
N ALA A 293 -8.18 14.28 -16.04
CA ALA A 293 -7.44 15.10 -15.07
C ALA A 293 -7.31 14.40 -13.71
N ASP A 294 -8.32 13.63 -13.33
CA ASP A 294 -8.38 12.83 -12.09
C ASP A 294 -9.39 11.68 -12.24
N ASP A 295 -9.56 10.91 -11.20
CA ASP A 295 -10.49 9.78 -11.18
C ASP A 295 -11.96 10.22 -11.16
N GLY A 296 -12.28 11.39 -10.60
CA GLY A 296 -13.63 11.94 -10.64
C GLY A 296 -14.10 12.14 -12.07
N GLU A 297 -13.24 12.72 -12.91
CA GLU A 297 -13.52 12.90 -14.33
C GLU A 297 -13.62 11.55 -15.07
N MET A 298 -12.78 10.59 -14.72
CA MET A 298 -12.85 9.21 -15.28
C MET A 298 -14.20 8.56 -14.91
N PHE A 299 -14.62 8.65 -13.67
CA PHE A 299 -15.89 8.08 -13.21
C PHE A 299 -17.09 8.75 -13.92
N GLU A 300 -17.05 10.06 -14.07
CA GLU A 300 -18.11 10.79 -14.76
C GLU A 300 -18.20 10.44 -16.25
N LYS A 301 -17.08 10.50 -16.97
CA LYS A 301 -17.05 10.42 -18.44
C LYS A 301 -16.96 8.98 -18.98
N LEU A 302 -16.31 8.06 -18.26
CA LEU A 302 -16.05 6.72 -18.77
C LEU A 302 -16.89 5.64 -18.08
N ILE A 303 -17.00 5.68 -16.76
CA ILE A 303 -17.69 4.62 -15.99
C ILE A 303 -19.20 4.87 -15.95
N GLY A 304 -19.59 6.10 -15.65
CA GLY A 304 -20.99 6.54 -15.60
C GLY A 304 -21.71 6.20 -14.30
N GLN A 305 -22.67 7.06 -13.92
CA GLN A 305 -23.37 6.97 -12.64
C GLN A 305 -24.21 5.68 -12.50
N GLU A 306 -24.78 5.18 -13.60
CA GLU A 306 -25.57 3.94 -13.57
C GLU A 306 -24.73 2.74 -13.10
N ARG A 307 -23.50 2.62 -13.67
CA ARG A 307 -22.58 1.53 -13.29
C ARG A 307 -22.12 1.67 -11.84
N LEU A 308 -21.76 2.88 -11.42
CA LEU A 308 -21.37 3.16 -10.03
C LEU A 308 -22.51 2.87 -9.03
N SER A 309 -23.78 3.20 -9.37
CA SER A 309 -24.93 2.88 -8.55
C SER A 309 -25.10 1.37 -8.39
N LYS A 310 -24.98 0.61 -9.48
CA LYS A 310 -25.03 -0.86 -9.43
C LYS A 310 -23.95 -1.46 -8.53
N LEU A 311 -22.74 -0.89 -8.52
CA LEU A 311 -21.68 -1.36 -7.62
C LEU A 311 -22.04 -1.13 -6.15
N ARG A 312 -22.71 -0.03 -5.80
CA ARG A 312 -23.24 0.21 -4.45
C ARG A 312 -24.37 -0.75 -4.08
N GLU A 313 -25.25 -1.06 -5.02
CA GLU A 313 -26.35 -2.02 -4.82
C GLU A 313 -25.82 -3.45 -4.60
N ASN A 314 -24.70 -3.79 -5.24
CA ASN A 314 -24.05 -5.10 -5.12
C ASN A 314 -23.30 -5.29 -3.80
N GLU A 315 -23.10 -4.24 -2.99
CA GLU A 315 -22.51 -4.39 -1.68
C GLU A 315 -23.48 -5.11 -0.74
N THR A 316 -23.04 -6.25 -0.21
CA THR A 316 -23.86 -7.13 0.63
C THR A 316 -23.74 -6.81 2.12
N ILE A 317 -22.71 -6.09 2.54
CA ILE A 317 -22.43 -5.76 3.95
C ILE A 317 -22.83 -4.28 4.20
N LYS A 318 -24.11 -3.96 3.96
CA LYS A 318 -24.60 -2.58 4.00
C LYS A 318 -24.54 -1.93 5.37
N ASP A 319 -24.78 -2.71 6.43
CA ASP A 319 -24.96 -2.20 7.79
C ASP A 319 -23.94 -2.80 8.79
N GLY A 320 -23.26 -3.87 8.44
CA GLY A 320 -22.41 -4.65 9.35
C GLY A 320 -21.17 -3.95 9.89
N TYR A 321 -20.72 -2.89 9.25
CA TYR A 321 -19.56 -2.11 9.70
C TYR A 321 -19.91 -0.74 10.28
N ARG A 322 -21.15 -0.32 10.16
CA ARG A 322 -21.65 1.00 10.61
C ARG A 322 -22.43 0.93 11.92
N ALA A 323 -22.77 -0.27 12.36
CA ALA A 323 -23.56 -0.51 13.58
C ALA A 323 -22.73 -0.35 14.85
#